data_fb4253de2bf93cc116afba0e7dafc499
#
_entry.id   fb4253de2bf93cc116afba0e7dafc499
#
_cell.length_a   1.000
_cell.length_b   1.000
_cell.length_c   1.000
_cell.angle_alpha   90.00
_cell.angle_beta   90.00
_cell.angle_gamma   90.00
#
_symmetry.space_group_name_H-M   'P 1'
#
loop_
_entity.id
_entity.type
_entity.pdbx_description
1 polymer ?
#
loop_
_entity_poly.entity_id
_entity_poly.type
_entity_poly.pdbx_seq_one_letter_code
_entity_poly.pdbx_strand_id
1 'polypeptide(L)'
;MLINCVVYQEGRKLSDIPVADISEYVNRRDCFIWVALKDADPAELEEMRQEFGLHELAVEDARHGHQRPKVEEYGETLFAVIQLLELSGDELEVGEVDIFIGANFVLSVRNRSRQDFLGVRGRCEREPHLLRHGAGFVFYALMDAVVDRYFPIVDSLESELEIIEERIFAKGTARSNIERLYALKSKVMTLKHAVAPLLEVAGKLSSGRVPEVCVSTREYFRDVADHVR
;
A
#
# COMPACT_ATOMS: atom_id res chain seq x y z
N MET A 1 -5.61 -5.29 15.01
CA MET A 1 -6.34 -6.59 14.85
C MET A 1 -5.68 -7.42 13.75
N LEU A 2 -5.27 -8.65 14.05
CA LEU A 2 -4.71 -9.60 13.08
C LEU A 2 -5.75 -10.03 12.03
N ILE A 3 -5.41 -9.94 10.77
CA ILE A 3 -6.25 -10.39 9.64
C ILE A 3 -5.77 -11.74 9.15
N ASN A 4 -4.47 -11.90 8.95
CA ASN A 4 -3.85 -13.18 8.58
C ASN A 4 -2.38 -13.23 8.98
N CYS A 5 -1.89 -14.45 9.23
CA CYS A 5 -0.48 -14.79 9.36
C CYS A 5 -0.25 -16.11 8.63
N VAL A 6 0.42 -16.05 7.49
CA VAL A 6 0.52 -17.18 6.55
C VAL A 6 1.95 -17.41 6.15
N VAL A 7 2.37 -18.67 6.15
CA VAL A 7 3.68 -19.11 5.66
C VAL A 7 3.54 -19.63 4.24
N TYR A 8 4.45 -19.20 3.38
CA TYR A 8 4.60 -19.68 2.00
C TYR A 8 5.95 -20.34 1.81
N GLN A 9 5.95 -21.43 1.05
CA GLN A 9 7.15 -22.16 0.66
C GLN A 9 7.11 -22.40 -0.83
N GLU A 10 8.20 -22.07 -1.53
CA GLU A 10 8.30 -22.27 -2.98
C GLU A 10 7.13 -21.64 -3.78
N GLY A 11 6.60 -20.50 -3.32
CA GLY A 11 5.46 -19.84 -3.95
C GLY A 11 4.09 -20.45 -3.67
N ARG A 12 4.00 -21.38 -2.73
CA ARG A 12 2.75 -22.04 -2.34
C ARG A 12 2.45 -21.83 -0.87
N LYS A 13 1.20 -21.67 -0.52
CA LYS A 13 0.75 -21.62 0.87
C LYS A 13 1.12 -22.93 1.58
N LEU A 14 1.88 -22.83 2.66
CA LEU A 14 2.21 -23.94 3.53
C LEU A 14 1.16 -24.09 4.63
N SER A 15 0.94 -23.04 5.43
CA SER A 15 -0.06 -23.03 6.51
C SER A 15 -0.41 -21.63 6.96
N ASP A 16 -1.57 -21.48 7.59
CA ASP A 16 -1.82 -20.37 8.52
C ASP A 16 -1.17 -20.72 9.85
N ILE A 17 -0.50 -19.77 10.48
CA ILE A 17 0.20 -19.95 11.76
C ILE A 17 -0.25 -18.91 12.78
N PRO A 18 -0.21 -19.20 14.08
CA PRO A 18 -0.32 -18.19 15.12
C PRO A 18 0.93 -17.28 15.11
N VAL A 19 0.81 -16.06 15.61
CA VAL A 19 1.92 -15.10 15.70
C VAL A 19 3.11 -15.67 16.47
N ALA A 20 2.84 -16.42 17.56
CA ALA A 20 3.87 -17.03 18.40
C ALA A 20 4.81 -18.01 17.65
N ASP A 21 4.37 -18.53 16.50
CA ASP A 21 5.16 -19.48 15.71
C ASP A 21 6.00 -18.78 14.61
N ILE A 22 5.93 -17.46 14.48
CA ILE A 22 6.69 -16.67 13.47
C ILE A 22 8.18 -16.99 13.58
N SER A 23 8.72 -17.02 14.79
CA SER A 23 10.14 -17.29 15.06
C SER A 23 10.65 -18.62 14.50
N GLU A 24 9.78 -19.61 14.28
CA GLU A 24 10.14 -20.91 13.69
C GLU A 24 10.40 -20.83 12.17
N TYR A 25 9.80 -19.83 11.50
CA TYR A 25 9.83 -19.71 10.05
C TYR A 25 10.64 -18.52 9.53
N VAL A 26 10.75 -17.41 10.29
CA VAL A 26 11.36 -16.17 9.84
C VAL A 26 12.83 -16.32 9.43
N ASN A 27 13.54 -17.30 10.00
CA ASN A 27 14.94 -17.60 9.68
C ASN A 27 15.12 -18.67 8.58
N ARG A 28 14.04 -19.22 8.06
CA ARG A 28 14.10 -20.26 7.01
C ARG A 28 14.19 -19.60 5.64
N ARG A 29 15.22 -19.97 4.88
CA ARG A 29 15.48 -19.41 3.53
C ARG A 29 14.51 -19.91 2.46
N ASP A 30 13.84 -21.04 2.71
CA ASP A 30 12.88 -21.68 1.79
C ASP A 30 11.44 -21.20 1.99
N CYS A 31 11.22 -20.36 3.02
CA CYS A 31 9.90 -19.84 3.36
C CYS A 31 9.90 -18.30 3.44
N PHE A 32 8.73 -17.71 3.28
CA PHE A 32 8.46 -16.36 3.74
C PHE A 32 7.10 -16.30 4.45
N ILE A 33 6.92 -15.29 5.30
CA ILE A 33 5.72 -15.08 6.08
C ILE A 33 5.01 -13.82 5.60
N TRP A 34 3.71 -13.89 5.41
CA TRP A 34 2.88 -12.72 5.13
C TRP A 34 1.92 -12.48 6.28
N VAL A 35 2.14 -11.40 7.03
CA VAL A 35 1.26 -10.95 8.11
C VAL A 35 0.49 -9.71 7.65
N ALA A 36 -0.81 -9.68 7.93
CA ALA A 36 -1.63 -8.51 7.71
C ALA A 36 -2.37 -8.12 8.99
N LEU A 37 -2.20 -6.86 9.38
CA LEU A 37 -2.90 -6.22 10.49
C LEU A 37 -3.85 -5.14 9.96
N LYS A 38 -4.93 -4.90 10.69
CA LYS A 38 -5.83 -3.76 10.49
C LYS A 38 -5.98 -2.99 11.79
N ASP A 39 -5.80 -1.67 11.73
CA ASP A 39 -5.94 -0.76 12.86
C ASP A 39 -5.26 -1.37 14.11
N ALA A 40 -3.97 -1.70 13.94
CA ALA A 40 -3.18 -2.40 14.95
C ALA A 40 -3.00 -1.54 16.20
N ASP A 41 -3.19 -2.14 17.35
CA ASP A 41 -2.89 -1.48 18.61
C ASP A 41 -1.36 -1.47 18.91
N PRO A 42 -0.91 -0.67 19.89
CA PRO A 42 0.52 -0.58 20.21
C PRO A 42 1.13 -1.91 20.66
N ALA A 43 0.36 -2.82 21.26
CA ALA A 43 0.86 -4.12 21.73
C ALA A 43 1.07 -5.07 20.53
N GLU A 44 0.13 -5.09 19.58
CA GLU A 44 0.26 -5.85 18.34
C GLU A 44 1.48 -5.39 17.51
N LEU A 45 1.72 -4.08 17.42
CA LEU A 45 2.90 -3.54 16.72
C LEU A 45 4.20 -3.87 17.43
N GLU A 46 4.22 -3.83 18.77
CA GLU A 46 5.40 -4.20 19.55
C GLU A 46 5.71 -5.70 19.42
N GLU A 47 4.69 -6.56 19.39
CA GLU A 47 4.86 -7.99 19.13
C GLU A 47 5.50 -8.22 17.75
N MET A 48 5.00 -7.56 16.70
CA MET A 48 5.60 -7.63 15.36
C MET A 48 7.03 -7.09 15.34
N ARG A 49 7.30 -6.02 16.10
CA ARG A 49 8.66 -5.47 16.20
C ARG A 49 9.65 -6.51 16.74
N GLN A 50 9.23 -7.27 17.75
CA GLN A 50 10.07 -8.29 18.37
C GLN A 50 10.25 -9.50 17.44
N GLU A 51 9.18 -10.00 16.84
CA GLU A 51 9.21 -11.18 15.95
C GLU A 51 10.04 -10.94 14.68
N PHE A 52 9.94 -9.76 14.08
CA PHE A 52 10.63 -9.45 12.81
C PHE A 52 11.88 -8.58 12.97
N GLY A 53 12.22 -8.17 14.18
CA GLY A 53 13.37 -7.29 14.43
C GLY A 53 13.23 -5.92 13.77
N LEU A 54 12.02 -5.34 13.75
CA LEU A 54 11.73 -4.09 13.05
C LEU A 54 12.41 -2.91 13.73
N HIS A 55 12.82 -1.93 12.91
CA HIS A 55 13.44 -0.71 13.40
C HIS A 55 12.43 0.17 14.15
N GLU A 56 12.83 0.71 15.30
CA GLU A 56 11.96 1.47 16.21
C GLU A 56 11.30 2.67 15.51
N LEU A 57 12.05 3.45 14.73
CA LEU A 57 11.50 4.60 14.00
C LEU A 57 10.44 4.21 12.98
N ALA A 58 10.60 3.09 12.28
CA ALA A 58 9.60 2.62 11.33
C ALA A 58 8.30 2.17 12.02
N VAL A 59 8.43 1.54 13.20
CA VAL A 59 7.27 1.16 14.03
C VAL A 59 6.59 2.39 14.63
N GLU A 60 7.36 3.41 15.02
CA GLU A 60 6.83 4.69 15.50
C GLU A 60 6.00 5.38 14.39
N ASP A 61 6.50 5.43 13.16
CA ASP A 61 5.77 5.98 12.02
C ASP A 61 4.46 5.23 11.76
N ALA A 62 4.48 3.90 11.74
CA ALA A 62 3.28 3.08 11.57
C ALA A 62 2.26 3.25 12.71
N ARG A 63 2.73 3.56 13.93
CA ARG A 63 1.88 3.83 15.10
C ARG A 63 1.19 5.19 15.00
N HIS A 64 1.93 6.23 14.62
CA HIS A 64 1.40 7.58 14.53
C HIS A 64 0.47 7.76 13.32
N GLY A 65 0.79 7.11 12.21
CA GLY A 65 0.06 7.25 10.95
C GLY A 65 0.18 8.67 10.36
N HIS A 66 -0.64 8.97 9.35
CA HIS A 66 -0.65 10.26 8.62
C HIS A 66 0.70 10.59 7.95
N GLN A 67 1.45 9.57 7.61
CA GLN A 67 2.72 9.74 6.94
C GLN A 67 2.51 10.09 5.46
N ARG A 68 3.49 10.78 4.88
CA ARG A 68 3.55 10.91 3.41
C ARG A 68 3.97 9.57 2.82
N PRO A 69 3.48 9.21 1.63
CA PRO A 69 3.99 8.04 0.93
C PRO A 69 5.51 8.10 0.81
N LYS A 70 6.19 7.04 1.22
CA LYS A 70 7.66 6.97 1.24
C LYS A 70 8.14 5.53 1.22
N VAL A 71 9.39 5.35 0.86
CA VAL A 71 10.13 4.11 1.06
C VAL A 71 11.47 4.43 1.69
N GLU A 72 11.77 3.75 2.78
CA GLU A 72 12.99 3.91 3.57
C GLU A 72 13.63 2.55 3.84
N GLU A 73 14.96 2.50 3.82
CA GLU A 73 15.73 1.30 4.14
C GLU A 73 16.24 1.38 5.58
N TYR A 74 15.95 0.35 6.37
CA TYR A 74 16.45 0.16 7.73
C TYR A 74 17.23 -1.16 7.80
N GLY A 75 18.55 -1.09 7.53
CA GLY A 75 19.38 -2.27 7.37
C GLY A 75 18.93 -3.11 6.16
N GLU A 76 18.51 -4.35 6.41
CA GLU A 76 18.01 -5.26 5.38
C GLU A 76 16.48 -5.20 5.21
N THR A 77 15.80 -4.40 6.03
CA THR A 77 14.35 -4.23 5.99
C THR A 77 13.98 -2.96 5.23
N LEU A 78 13.04 -3.06 4.31
CA LEU A 78 12.41 -1.95 3.62
C LEU A 78 11.11 -1.60 4.35
N PHE A 79 10.90 -0.31 4.60
CA PHE A 79 9.65 0.23 5.13
C PHE A 79 9.00 1.14 4.10
N ALA A 80 7.76 0.86 3.76
CA ALA A 80 6.99 1.64 2.79
C ALA A 80 5.68 2.11 3.39
N VAL A 81 5.33 3.36 3.13
CA VAL A 81 4.02 3.95 3.43
C VAL A 81 3.31 4.30 2.14
N ILE A 82 2.09 3.82 1.95
CA ILE A 82 1.25 4.10 0.79
C ILE A 82 -0.11 4.59 1.27
N GLN A 83 -0.60 5.69 0.72
CA GLN A 83 -1.92 6.21 1.06
C GLN A 83 -3.00 5.42 0.34
N LEU A 84 -4.08 5.11 1.06
CA LEU A 84 -5.28 4.46 0.56
C LEU A 84 -6.36 5.52 0.41
N LEU A 85 -6.83 5.76 -0.81
CA LEU A 85 -7.87 6.73 -1.09
C LEU A 85 -9.19 6.04 -1.36
N GLU A 86 -10.27 6.56 -0.79
CA GLU A 86 -11.61 6.01 -0.92
C GLU A 86 -12.64 7.13 -1.03
N LEU A 87 -13.51 7.05 -2.04
CA LEU A 87 -14.65 7.98 -2.16
C LEU A 87 -15.76 7.53 -1.20
N SER A 88 -16.16 8.42 -0.31
CA SER A 88 -17.26 8.24 0.64
C SER A 88 -18.28 9.37 0.44
N GLY A 89 -19.29 9.13 -0.39
CA GLY A 89 -20.17 10.19 -0.86
C GLY A 89 -19.39 11.26 -1.65
N ASP A 90 -19.47 12.51 -1.20
CA ASP A 90 -18.78 13.63 -1.84
C ASP A 90 -17.36 13.89 -1.27
N GLU A 91 -16.89 13.07 -0.34
CA GLU A 91 -15.59 13.25 0.30
C GLU A 91 -14.57 12.19 -0.13
N LEU A 92 -13.30 12.56 -0.15
CA LEU A 92 -12.18 11.67 -0.38
C LEU A 92 -11.50 11.35 0.95
N GLU A 93 -11.79 10.15 1.48
CA GLU A 93 -11.18 9.64 2.71
C GLU A 93 -9.75 9.15 2.43
N VAL A 94 -8.85 9.39 3.38
CA VAL A 94 -7.44 8.99 3.31
C VAL A 94 -7.13 8.02 4.44
N GLY A 95 -6.87 6.78 4.09
CA GLY A 95 -6.21 5.79 4.93
C GLY A 95 -4.76 5.58 4.51
N GLU A 96 -4.10 4.60 5.10
CA GLU A 96 -2.75 4.23 4.73
C GLU A 96 -2.52 2.73 4.94
N VAL A 97 -1.52 2.22 4.25
CA VAL A 97 -0.92 0.91 4.53
C VAL A 97 0.58 1.09 4.73
N ASP A 98 1.05 0.65 5.88
CA ASP A 98 2.45 0.58 6.24
C ASP A 98 2.93 -0.84 5.96
N ILE A 99 4.00 -0.96 5.16
CA ILE A 99 4.49 -2.26 4.71
C ILE A 99 5.94 -2.40 5.11
N PHE A 100 6.25 -3.42 5.91
CA PHE A 100 7.60 -3.82 6.26
C PHE A 100 7.96 -5.04 5.42
N ILE A 101 9.07 -4.96 4.70
CA ILE A 101 9.51 -6.00 3.78
C ILE A 101 10.92 -6.42 4.17
N GLY A 102 11.06 -7.64 4.65
CA GLY A 102 12.35 -8.28 4.90
C GLY A 102 12.65 -9.40 3.90
N ALA A 103 13.78 -10.06 4.06
CA ALA A 103 14.16 -11.16 3.18
C ALA A 103 13.10 -12.28 3.16
N ASN A 104 12.52 -12.58 4.32
CA ASN A 104 11.62 -13.73 4.52
C ASN A 104 10.27 -13.32 5.11
N PHE A 105 9.89 -12.06 5.08
CA PHE A 105 8.59 -11.63 5.57
C PHE A 105 8.05 -10.40 4.86
N VAL A 106 6.74 -10.29 4.87
CA VAL A 106 5.99 -9.04 4.62
C VAL A 106 5.02 -8.86 5.78
N LEU A 107 5.08 -7.70 6.43
CA LEU A 107 4.07 -7.25 7.37
C LEU A 107 3.37 -6.04 6.76
N SER A 108 2.06 -6.13 6.56
CA SER A 108 1.23 -5.01 6.13
C SER A 108 0.31 -4.57 7.25
N VAL A 109 0.36 -3.29 7.61
CA VAL A 109 -0.49 -2.68 8.64
C VAL A 109 -1.37 -1.64 7.97
N ARG A 110 -2.65 -1.92 7.88
CA ARG A 110 -3.62 -1.02 7.26
C ARG A 110 -4.33 -0.20 8.34
N ASN A 111 -4.33 1.11 8.16
CA ASN A 111 -4.91 2.06 9.09
C ASN A 111 -5.98 2.92 8.41
N ARG A 112 -7.11 3.12 9.08
CA ARG A 112 -8.19 4.04 8.68
C ARG A 112 -8.69 3.82 7.25
N SER A 113 -8.82 2.58 6.83
CA SER A 113 -9.37 2.23 5.52
C SER A 113 -10.31 1.05 5.61
N ARG A 114 -11.39 1.08 4.82
CA ARG A 114 -12.30 -0.06 4.64
C ARG A 114 -11.80 -1.02 3.56
N GLN A 115 -10.89 -0.55 2.69
CA GLN A 115 -10.31 -1.37 1.64
C GLN A 115 -9.58 -2.58 2.25
N ASP A 116 -9.70 -3.74 1.63
CA ASP A 116 -8.96 -4.93 2.02
C ASP A 116 -8.01 -5.39 0.90
N PHE A 117 -7.12 -6.31 1.24
CA PHE A 117 -6.16 -6.93 0.33
C PHE A 117 -6.37 -8.45 0.20
N LEU A 118 -7.54 -8.97 0.60
CA LEU A 118 -7.86 -10.40 0.46
C LEU A 118 -7.82 -10.84 -1.01
N GLY A 119 -8.34 -10.01 -1.91
CA GLY A 119 -8.29 -10.23 -3.35
C GLY A 119 -6.85 -10.25 -3.89
N VAL A 120 -5.95 -9.41 -3.35
CA VAL A 120 -4.53 -9.39 -3.72
C VAL A 120 -3.86 -10.69 -3.30
N ARG A 121 -4.06 -11.15 -2.06
CA ARG A 121 -3.53 -12.43 -1.60
C ARG A 121 -4.03 -13.59 -2.46
N GLY A 122 -5.33 -13.65 -2.71
CA GLY A 122 -5.91 -14.69 -3.55
C GLY A 122 -5.38 -14.67 -4.99
N ARG A 123 -5.03 -13.49 -5.56
CA ARG A 123 -4.35 -13.36 -6.85
C ARG A 123 -2.94 -13.95 -6.78
N CYS A 124 -2.14 -13.55 -5.78
CA CYS A 124 -0.78 -14.06 -5.59
C CYS A 124 -0.76 -15.59 -5.42
N GLU A 125 -1.68 -16.16 -4.65
CA GLU A 125 -1.76 -17.60 -4.40
C GLU A 125 -2.13 -18.41 -5.66
N ARG A 126 -2.82 -17.81 -6.65
CA ARG A 126 -3.12 -18.43 -7.94
C ARG A 126 -1.94 -18.42 -8.91
N GLU A 127 -0.89 -17.65 -8.61
CA GLU A 127 0.30 -17.49 -9.44
C GLU A 127 1.59 -17.91 -8.69
N PRO A 128 1.75 -19.22 -8.35
CA PRO A 128 2.86 -19.68 -7.52
C PRO A 128 4.23 -19.38 -8.12
N HIS A 129 4.35 -19.32 -9.44
CA HIS A 129 5.59 -19.00 -10.14
C HIS A 129 6.03 -17.54 -9.91
N LEU A 130 5.09 -16.62 -9.69
CA LEU A 130 5.36 -15.24 -9.31
C LEU A 130 5.56 -15.12 -7.80
N LEU A 131 4.69 -15.73 -7.00
CA LEU A 131 4.78 -15.71 -5.54
C LEU A 131 6.10 -16.32 -5.02
N ARG A 132 6.76 -17.16 -5.82
CA ARG A 132 8.12 -17.68 -5.56
C ARG A 132 9.16 -16.56 -5.41
N HIS A 133 8.96 -15.37 -5.98
CA HIS A 133 9.84 -14.21 -5.76
C HIS A 133 9.77 -13.67 -4.33
N GLY A 134 8.86 -14.20 -3.50
CA GLY A 134 8.79 -13.91 -2.07
C GLY A 134 8.29 -12.50 -1.75
N ALA A 135 8.88 -11.91 -0.72
CA ALA A 135 8.44 -10.67 -0.10
C ALA A 135 8.38 -9.47 -1.09
N GLY A 136 9.34 -9.36 -1.99
CA GLY A 136 9.37 -8.29 -3.00
C GLY A 136 8.19 -8.35 -3.96
N PHE A 137 7.75 -9.55 -4.34
CA PHE A 137 6.57 -9.72 -5.19
C PHE A 137 5.27 -9.35 -4.47
N VAL A 138 5.14 -9.73 -3.20
CA VAL A 138 3.98 -9.32 -2.39
C VAL A 138 3.92 -7.80 -2.26
N PHE A 139 5.06 -7.15 -2.03
CA PHE A 139 5.14 -5.69 -1.98
C PHE A 139 4.68 -5.05 -3.30
N TYR A 140 5.18 -5.54 -4.44
CA TYR A 140 4.70 -5.12 -5.74
C TYR A 140 3.17 -5.29 -5.86
N ALA A 141 2.65 -6.46 -5.55
CA ALA A 141 1.23 -6.76 -5.71
C ALA A 141 0.32 -5.87 -4.84
N LEU A 142 0.79 -5.49 -3.64
CA LEU A 142 0.09 -4.52 -2.78
C LEU A 142 0.12 -3.11 -3.38
N MET A 143 1.27 -2.67 -3.87
CA MET A 143 1.44 -1.35 -4.49
C MET A 143 0.59 -1.22 -5.77
N ASP A 144 0.65 -2.21 -6.65
CA ASP A 144 -0.12 -2.31 -7.88
C ASP A 144 -1.63 -2.22 -7.61
N ALA A 145 -2.12 -3.00 -6.64
CA ALA A 145 -3.52 -2.96 -6.24
C ALA A 145 -3.98 -1.61 -5.68
N VAL A 146 -3.09 -0.86 -5.02
CA VAL A 146 -3.42 0.50 -4.55
C VAL A 146 -3.49 1.47 -5.72
N VAL A 147 -2.55 1.40 -6.66
CA VAL A 147 -2.54 2.24 -7.88
C VAL A 147 -3.78 2.00 -8.70
N ASP A 148 -4.17 0.75 -8.93
CA ASP A 148 -5.40 0.40 -9.64
C ASP A 148 -6.66 1.05 -9.03
N ARG A 149 -6.68 1.23 -7.72
CA ARG A 149 -7.81 1.86 -7.01
C ARG A 149 -7.87 3.38 -7.16
N TYR A 150 -6.80 4.01 -7.62
CA TYR A 150 -6.82 5.45 -7.91
C TYR A 150 -7.55 5.80 -9.20
N PHE A 151 -7.57 4.91 -10.21
CA PHE A 151 -8.22 5.16 -11.49
C PHE A 151 -9.71 5.48 -11.37
N PRO A 152 -10.55 4.69 -10.66
CA PRO A 152 -11.96 5.05 -10.48
C PRO A 152 -12.17 6.39 -9.77
N ILE A 153 -11.20 6.81 -8.94
CA ILE A 153 -11.24 8.13 -8.28
C ILE A 153 -10.99 9.23 -9.31
N VAL A 154 -9.99 9.05 -10.18
CA VAL A 154 -9.71 9.99 -11.30
C VAL A 154 -10.95 10.14 -12.17
N ASP A 155 -11.53 9.03 -12.64
CA ASP A 155 -12.75 9.04 -13.48
C ASP A 155 -13.91 9.80 -12.80
N SER A 156 -14.07 9.62 -11.49
CA SER A 156 -15.10 10.33 -10.72
C SER A 156 -14.84 11.83 -10.63
N LEU A 157 -13.57 12.25 -10.45
CA LEU A 157 -13.20 13.67 -10.40
C LEU A 157 -13.35 14.34 -11.77
N GLU A 158 -13.04 13.64 -12.85
CA GLU A 158 -13.27 14.12 -14.23
C GLU A 158 -14.76 14.31 -14.49
N SER A 159 -15.60 13.34 -14.13
CA SER A 159 -17.06 13.46 -14.27
C SER A 159 -17.64 14.61 -13.43
N GLU A 160 -17.10 14.84 -12.21
CA GLU A 160 -17.50 15.99 -11.38
C GLU A 160 -17.14 17.32 -12.05
N LEU A 161 -15.96 17.40 -12.70
CA LEU A 161 -15.52 18.57 -13.45
C LEU A 161 -16.47 18.87 -14.64
N GLU A 162 -16.79 17.85 -15.44
CA GLU A 162 -17.73 17.98 -16.57
C GLU A 162 -19.08 18.55 -16.13
N ILE A 163 -19.64 18.04 -15.01
CA ILE A 163 -20.91 18.55 -14.47
C ILE A 163 -20.81 20.04 -14.07
N ILE A 164 -19.66 20.46 -13.54
CA ILE A 164 -19.43 21.85 -13.18
C ILE A 164 -19.32 22.71 -14.43
N GLU A 165 -18.62 22.25 -15.47
CA GLU A 165 -18.45 22.94 -16.74
C GLU A 165 -19.79 23.19 -17.45
N GLU A 166 -20.66 22.18 -17.51
CA GLU A 166 -22.00 22.31 -18.08
C GLU A 166 -22.85 23.38 -17.38
N ARG A 167 -22.64 23.60 -16.10
CA ARG A 167 -23.40 24.54 -15.26
C ARG A 167 -22.79 25.93 -15.18
N ILE A 168 -21.57 26.13 -15.65
CA ILE A 168 -20.83 27.39 -15.45
C ILE A 168 -21.55 28.58 -16.10
N PHE A 169 -22.27 28.38 -17.20
CA PHE A 169 -23.00 29.41 -17.93
C PHE A 169 -24.47 29.50 -17.54
N ALA A 170 -24.95 28.66 -16.61
CA ALA A 170 -26.33 28.73 -16.15
C ALA A 170 -26.54 29.96 -15.24
N LYS A 171 -27.61 30.72 -15.49
CA LYS A 171 -27.90 31.92 -14.69
C LYS A 171 -28.19 31.56 -13.23
N GLY A 172 -27.60 32.29 -12.29
CA GLY A 172 -27.86 32.17 -10.86
C GLY A 172 -27.06 31.06 -10.15
N THR A 173 -26.16 30.38 -10.84
CA THR A 173 -25.38 29.24 -10.28
C THR A 173 -23.94 29.58 -9.91
N ALA A 174 -23.50 30.82 -10.12
CA ALA A 174 -22.09 31.19 -9.97
C ALA A 174 -21.48 30.81 -8.61
N ARG A 175 -22.19 31.14 -7.51
CA ARG A 175 -21.68 30.84 -6.15
C ARG A 175 -21.58 29.33 -5.88
N SER A 176 -22.60 28.56 -6.24
CA SER A 176 -22.63 27.11 -6.08
C SER A 176 -21.54 26.44 -6.92
N ASN A 177 -21.30 26.92 -8.14
CA ASN A 177 -20.22 26.39 -8.97
C ASN A 177 -18.82 26.69 -8.40
N ILE A 178 -18.62 27.88 -7.79
CA ILE A 178 -17.37 28.21 -7.12
C ILE A 178 -17.13 27.27 -5.92
N GLU A 179 -18.13 27.03 -5.08
CA GLU A 179 -18.03 26.12 -3.94
C GLU A 179 -17.68 24.70 -4.38
N ARG A 180 -18.30 24.19 -5.45
CA ARG A 180 -17.99 22.88 -6.04
C ARG A 180 -16.58 22.80 -6.61
N LEU A 181 -16.13 23.85 -7.32
CA LEU A 181 -14.75 23.90 -7.84
C LEU A 181 -13.70 23.87 -6.71
N TYR A 182 -13.97 24.55 -5.59
CA TYR A 182 -13.07 24.45 -4.43
C TYR A 182 -13.05 23.05 -3.81
N ALA A 183 -14.20 22.39 -3.71
CA ALA A 183 -14.30 21.02 -3.22
C ALA A 183 -13.53 20.05 -4.15
N LEU A 184 -13.77 20.16 -5.47
CA LEU A 184 -13.07 19.36 -6.47
C LEU A 184 -11.55 19.60 -6.42
N LYS A 185 -11.11 20.86 -6.34
CA LYS A 185 -9.70 21.22 -6.19
C LYS A 185 -9.07 20.53 -4.96
N SER A 186 -9.78 20.51 -3.82
CA SER A 186 -9.30 19.87 -2.60
C SER A 186 -9.08 18.36 -2.81
N LYS A 187 -10.03 17.66 -3.45
CA LYS A 187 -9.91 16.24 -3.79
C LYS A 187 -8.73 15.96 -4.72
N VAL A 188 -8.57 16.77 -5.78
CA VAL A 188 -7.44 16.68 -6.72
C VAL A 188 -6.11 16.87 -6.00
N MET A 189 -6.02 17.82 -5.06
CA MET A 189 -4.81 18.03 -4.27
C MET A 189 -4.50 16.84 -3.35
N THR A 190 -5.53 16.23 -2.75
CA THR A 190 -5.38 15.00 -1.95
C THR A 190 -4.85 13.85 -2.80
N LEU A 191 -5.45 13.62 -3.96
CA LEU A 191 -4.97 12.60 -4.91
C LEU A 191 -3.52 12.86 -5.33
N LYS A 192 -3.18 14.10 -5.69
CA LYS A 192 -1.81 14.49 -6.04
C LYS A 192 -0.81 14.20 -4.93
N HIS A 193 -1.18 14.45 -3.67
CA HIS A 193 -0.29 14.18 -2.52
C HIS A 193 -0.07 12.69 -2.28
N ALA A 194 -1.01 11.84 -2.66
CA ALA A 194 -0.85 10.38 -2.62
C ALA A 194 -0.01 9.85 -3.79
N VAL A 195 -0.27 10.35 -5.00
CA VAL A 195 0.31 9.83 -6.26
C VAL A 195 1.75 10.29 -6.48
N ALA A 196 2.05 11.57 -6.29
CA ALA A 196 3.36 12.12 -6.65
C ALA A 196 4.54 11.47 -5.88
N PRO A 197 4.46 11.22 -4.55
CA PRO A 197 5.52 10.50 -3.86
C PRO A 197 5.58 9.02 -4.26
N LEU A 198 4.44 8.41 -4.58
CA LEU A 198 4.39 7.02 -5.03
C LEU A 198 5.09 6.81 -6.37
N LEU A 199 4.97 7.78 -7.29
CA LEU A 199 5.72 7.79 -8.55
C LEU A 199 7.23 7.83 -8.29
N GLU A 200 7.69 8.64 -7.33
CA GLU A 200 9.10 8.68 -6.94
C GLU A 200 9.57 7.34 -6.37
N VAL A 201 8.77 6.71 -5.52
CA VAL A 201 9.03 5.38 -4.94
C VAL A 201 9.14 4.32 -6.03
N ALA A 202 8.14 4.23 -6.92
CA ALA A 202 8.14 3.26 -8.02
C ALA A 202 9.34 3.48 -8.96
N GLY A 203 9.69 4.75 -9.24
CA GLY A 203 10.88 5.11 -9.99
C GLY A 203 12.18 4.63 -9.33
N LYS A 204 12.34 4.79 -8.04
CA LYS A 204 13.51 4.29 -7.29
C LYS A 204 13.60 2.76 -7.34
N LEU A 205 12.49 2.06 -7.16
CA LEU A 205 12.42 0.59 -7.17
C LEU A 205 12.64 -0.01 -8.57
N SER A 206 12.36 0.74 -9.63
CA SER A 206 12.49 0.26 -11.02
C SER A 206 13.82 0.59 -11.69
N SER A 207 14.46 1.71 -11.36
CA SER A 207 15.59 2.23 -12.16
C SER A 207 16.86 2.55 -11.38
N GLY A 208 16.79 2.65 -10.06
CA GLY A 208 17.90 3.06 -9.21
C GLY A 208 18.66 1.90 -8.57
N ARG A 209 19.26 2.21 -7.42
CA ARG A 209 19.73 1.20 -6.49
C ARG A 209 18.50 0.54 -5.87
N VAL A 210 18.20 -0.67 -6.34
CA VAL A 210 17.04 -1.44 -5.87
C VAL A 210 17.45 -2.19 -4.60
N PRO A 211 16.66 -2.12 -3.51
CA PRO A 211 16.88 -2.94 -2.33
C PRO A 211 16.93 -4.42 -2.68
N GLU A 212 17.79 -5.19 -2.01
CA GLU A 212 18.04 -6.60 -2.36
C GLU A 212 16.76 -7.43 -2.44
N VAL A 213 15.85 -7.21 -1.50
CA VAL A 213 14.53 -7.89 -1.45
C VAL A 213 13.66 -7.63 -2.68
N CYS A 214 13.87 -6.53 -3.41
CA CYS A 214 13.11 -6.13 -4.59
C CYS A 214 13.84 -6.41 -5.92
N VAL A 215 15.09 -6.91 -5.91
CA VAL A 215 15.89 -7.10 -7.11
C VAL A 215 15.22 -8.03 -8.13
N SER A 216 14.66 -9.15 -7.67
CA SER A 216 14.00 -10.14 -8.53
C SER A 216 12.64 -9.65 -9.09
N THR A 217 12.12 -8.54 -8.58
CA THR A 217 10.80 -7.98 -8.95
C THR A 217 10.89 -6.59 -9.57
N ARG A 218 12.09 -6.14 -9.91
CA ARG A 218 12.36 -4.82 -10.48
C ARG A 218 11.51 -4.47 -11.71
N GLU A 219 11.32 -5.44 -12.62
CA GLU A 219 10.51 -5.22 -13.83
C GLU A 219 9.04 -4.93 -13.51
N TYR A 220 8.50 -5.53 -12.46
CA TYR A 220 7.14 -5.29 -12.01
C TYR A 220 6.96 -3.87 -11.45
N PHE A 221 7.96 -3.34 -10.71
CA PHE A 221 7.92 -1.95 -10.25
C PHE A 221 8.02 -0.93 -11.39
N ARG A 222 8.58 -1.31 -12.56
CA ARG A 222 8.53 -0.47 -13.75
C ARG A 222 7.11 -0.33 -14.26
N ASP A 223 6.35 -1.42 -14.28
CA ASP A 223 4.93 -1.42 -14.66
C ASP A 223 4.12 -0.47 -13.75
N VAL A 224 4.29 -0.57 -12.44
CA VAL A 224 3.68 0.38 -11.49
C VAL A 224 4.07 1.82 -11.79
N ALA A 225 5.36 2.09 -12.07
CA ALA A 225 5.82 3.44 -12.39
C ALA A 225 5.18 3.99 -13.67
N ASP A 226 4.89 3.15 -14.64
CA ASP A 226 4.22 3.54 -15.89
C ASP A 226 2.71 3.77 -15.67
N HIS A 227 2.05 3.03 -14.79
CA HIS A 227 0.65 3.23 -14.43
C HIS A 227 0.41 4.52 -13.61
N VAL A 228 1.39 4.97 -12.83
CA VAL A 228 1.28 6.17 -11.97
C VAL A 228 1.56 7.48 -12.75
N ARG A 229 2.09 7.41 -13.97
CA ARG A 229 2.40 8.59 -14.83
C ARG A 229 1.17 9.11 -15.53
#